data_307ce9618aaa1bdcacc4e1f22b211763
#
_entry.id   307ce9618aaa1bdcacc4e1f22b211763
#
_cell.length_a   1.000
_cell.length_b   1.000
_cell.length_c   1.000
_cell.angle_alpha   90.00
_cell.angle_beta   90.00
_cell.angle_gamma   90.00
#
_symmetry.space_group_name_H-M   'P 1'
#
loop_
_entity.id
_entity.type
_entity.pdbx_description
1 polymer ?
#
loop_
_entity_poly.entity_id
_entity_poly.type
_entity_poly.pdbx_seq_one_letter_code
_entity_poly.pdbx_strand_id
1 'polypeptide(L)'
;MLLLALDTATDGVAVALHDGTRVLDARRAGDARHHNEVLVPTIAEALDAAGRERGEVTDVAVGVGPGPFTGLRVGLVTARTLALAWGAALHGVCSLDALAAQALAQGAVPAEGEFLVATDARRREVHTARYRGGGGRPVRLAGPDVVAPSAVQRDGLTVVGRGAALYPDALGPAGPLADVDAGFLAQVAVDALAGRGGPGLLPAEPLYLRRPDATEPGARKRVTA
;
A
#
# COMPACT_ATOMS: atom_id res chain seq x y z
N MET A 1 16.11 2.55 -15.80
CA MET A 1 14.89 2.75 -14.99
C MET A 1 15.29 3.31 -13.64
N LEU A 2 14.71 4.40 -13.22
CA LEU A 2 14.71 4.86 -11.84
C LEU A 2 13.24 5.00 -11.43
N LEU A 3 12.81 4.20 -10.45
CA LEU A 3 11.44 4.14 -9.99
C LEU A 3 11.31 4.79 -8.61
N LEU A 4 10.41 5.76 -8.50
CA LEU A 4 9.94 6.31 -7.23
C LEU A 4 8.71 5.53 -6.78
N ALA A 5 8.75 4.94 -5.60
CA ALA A 5 7.60 4.30 -4.98
C ALA A 5 7.10 5.08 -3.78
N LEU A 6 5.77 5.17 -3.61
CA LEU A 6 5.18 5.83 -2.45
C LEU A 6 3.88 5.13 -2.00
N ASP A 7 3.66 5.07 -0.69
CA ASP A 7 2.41 4.59 -0.08
C ASP A 7 1.98 5.53 1.06
N THR A 8 0.69 5.81 1.07
CA THR A 8 0.01 6.58 2.12
C THR A 8 -1.31 5.91 2.53
N ALA A 9 -1.45 4.63 2.19
CA ALA A 9 -2.63 3.82 2.49
C ALA A 9 -2.61 3.23 3.91
N THR A 10 -1.44 3.22 4.56
CA THR A 10 -1.24 2.78 5.95
C THR A 10 -0.95 3.96 6.88
N ASP A 11 -0.67 3.70 8.16
CA ASP A 11 -0.37 4.78 9.11
C ASP A 11 1.06 5.31 8.87
N GLY A 12 1.17 6.41 8.16
CA GLY A 12 2.42 7.07 7.79
C GLY A 12 2.65 7.15 6.29
N VAL A 13 3.69 7.85 5.94
CA VAL A 13 4.18 8.01 4.57
C VAL A 13 5.35 7.06 4.39
N ALA A 14 5.30 6.24 3.35
CA ALA A 14 6.43 5.43 2.93
C ALA A 14 6.89 5.85 1.53
N VAL A 15 8.19 6.05 1.33
CA VAL A 15 8.81 6.43 0.07
C VAL A 15 10.03 5.56 -0.17
N ALA A 16 10.26 5.14 -1.42
CA ALA A 16 11.50 4.46 -1.79
C ALA A 16 11.91 4.81 -3.22
N LEU A 17 13.20 4.69 -3.48
CA LEU A 17 13.79 4.73 -4.81
C LEU A 17 14.40 3.37 -5.16
N HIS A 18 14.16 2.92 -6.39
CA HIS A 18 14.64 1.64 -6.90
C HIS A 18 15.24 1.79 -8.30
N ASP A 19 16.43 1.25 -8.55
CA ASP A 19 17.13 1.39 -9.84
C ASP A 19 16.79 0.30 -10.87
N GLY A 20 15.83 -0.57 -10.55
CA GLY A 20 15.45 -1.75 -11.34
C GLY A 20 16.13 -3.03 -10.86
N THR A 21 17.19 -2.94 -10.06
CA THR A 21 17.93 -4.06 -9.49
C THR A 21 17.88 -4.11 -7.97
N ARG A 22 17.90 -2.94 -7.32
CA ARG A 22 17.89 -2.80 -5.86
C ARG A 22 17.20 -1.52 -5.40
N VAL A 23 16.78 -1.52 -4.16
CA VAL A 23 16.37 -0.29 -3.45
C VAL A 23 17.61 0.56 -3.19
N LEU A 24 17.58 1.82 -3.61
CA LEU A 24 18.64 2.80 -3.38
C LEU A 24 18.46 3.52 -2.05
N ASP A 25 17.22 3.89 -1.72
CA ASP A 25 16.83 4.50 -0.46
C ASP A 25 15.40 4.12 -0.14
N ALA A 26 15.08 3.93 1.14
CA ALA A 26 13.73 3.69 1.62
C ALA A 26 13.50 4.42 2.93
N ARG A 27 12.41 5.18 3.01
CA ARG A 27 12.09 6.06 4.13
C ARG A 27 10.66 5.89 4.58
N ARG A 28 10.47 6.14 5.84
CA ARG A 28 9.17 6.25 6.45
C ARG A 28 9.11 7.50 7.31
N ALA A 29 8.05 8.29 7.19
CA ALA A 29 7.90 9.55 7.90
C ALA A 29 6.46 9.79 8.33
N GLY A 30 6.30 10.59 9.37
CA GLY A 30 5.01 11.08 9.83
C GLY A 30 4.10 10.03 10.44
N ASP A 31 2.91 10.51 10.73
CA ASP A 31 1.75 9.72 11.14
C ASP A 31 0.58 10.03 10.19
N ALA A 32 -0.54 9.33 10.38
CA ALA A 32 -1.74 9.47 9.53
C ALA A 32 -2.34 10.89 9.45
N ARG A 33 -1.88 11.84 10.25
CA ARG A 33 -2.42 13.21 10.31
C ARG A 33 -1.67 14.20 9.43
N HIS A 34 -0.41 13.90 9.05
CA HIS A 34 0.50 14.85 8.41
C HIS A 34 0.98 14.40 7.02
N HIS A 35 0.28 13.45 6.38
CA HIS A 35 0.70 12.88 5.09
C HIS A 35 1.02 13.95 4.03
N ASN A 36 0.19 15.00 3.92
CA ASN A 36 0.38 16.08 2.95
C ASN A 36 1.58 16.99 3.24
N GLU A 37 1.98 17.09 4.51
CA GLU A 37 3.10 17.96 4.91
C GLU A 37 4.44 17.26 4.76
N VAL A 38 4.49 15.94 4.97
CA VAL A 38 5.75 15.20 5.02
C VAL A 38 6.07 14.44 3.73
N LEU A 39 5.10 14.14 2.86
CA LEU A 39 5.32 13.30 1.68
C LEU A 39 6.34 13.91 0.71
N VAL A 40 6.15 15.17 0.31
CA VAL A 40 7.04 15.83 -0.65
C VAL A 40 8.46 16.06 -0.07
N PRO A 41 8.63 16.53 1.18
CA PRO A 41 9.94 16.54 1.82
C PRO A 41 10.62 15.18 1.86
N THR A 42 9.88 14.10 2.22
CA THR A 42 10.44 12.75 2.26
C THR A 42 10.91 12.26 0.88
N ILE A 43 10.18 12.61 -0.20
CA ILE A 43 10.61 12.31 -1.58
C ILE A 43 11.90 13.05 -1.91
N ALA A 44 12.00 14.34 -1.58
CA ALA A 44 13.22 15.13 -1.82
C ALA A 44 14.42 14.53 -1.09
N GLU A 45 14.26 14.22 0.19
CA GLU A 45 15.30 13.58 1.00
C GLU A 45 15.74 12.21 0.45
N ALA A 46 14.80 11.41 -0.10
CA ALA A 46 15.13 10.13 -0.70
C ALA A 46 15.95 10.29 -1.99
N LEU A 47 15.61 11.26 -2.83
CA LEU A 47 16.38 11.60 -4.03
C LEU A 47 17.80 12.08 -3.67
N ASP A 48 17.91 13.00 -2.72
CA ASP A 48 19.18 13.54 -2.26
C ASP A 48 20.10 12.45 -1.69
N ALA A 49 19.55 11.56 -0.83
CA ALA A 49 20.32 10.48 -0.23
C ALA A 49 20.79 9.43 -1.26
N ALA A 50 19.98 9.21 -2.30
CA ALA A 50 20.36 8.33 -3.40
C ALA A 50 21.29 8.99 -4.42
N GLY A 51 21.58 10.30 -4.29
CA GLY A 51 22.36 11.07 -5.26
C GLY A 51 21.70 11.11 -6.62
N ARG A 52 20.37 11.24 -6.67
CA ARG A 52 19.57 11.22 -7.87
C ARG A 52 18.78 12.51 -8.07
N GLU A 53 18.61 12.89 -9.32
CA GLU A 53 17.80 14.05 -9.67
C GLU A 53 16.39 13.63 -10.08
N ARG A 54 15.40 14.50 -9.83
CA ARG A 54 14.00 14.28 -10.23
C ARG A 54 13.81 13.97 -11.72
N GLY A 55 14.65 14.54 -12.57
CA GLY A 55 14.62 14.33 -14.03
C GLY A 55 15.11 12.94 -14.47
N GLU A 56 15.71 12.15 -13.58
CA GLU A 56 16.14 10.78 -13.83
C GLU A 56 15.02 9.77 -13.57
N VAL A 57 13.95 10.17 -12.84
CA VAL A 57 12.82 9.28 -12.51
C VAL A 57 12.04 8.97 -13.77
N THR A 58 12.03 7.71 -14.16
CA THR A 58 11.32 7.21 -15.34
C THR A 58 9.96 6.61 -15.01
N ASP A 59 9.77 6.18 -13.77
CA ASP A 59 8.58 5.47 -13.30
C ASP A 59 8.18 5.93 -11.90
N VAL A 60 6.88 6.05 -11.66
CA VAL A 60 6.30 6.30 -10.34
C VAL A 60 5.33 5.18 -10.01
N ALA A 61 5.56 4.47 -8.91
CA ALA A 61 4.65 3.46 -8.37
C ALA A 61 3.94 4.01 -7.13
N VAL A 62 2.63 3.86 -7.05
CA VAL A 62 1.85 4.34 -5.92
C VAL A 62 0.96 3.24 -5.33
N GLY A 63 0.95 3.16 -4.01
CA GLY A 63 0.00 2.34 -3.29
C GLY A 63 -1.43 2.83 -3.52
N VAL A 64 -2.25 1.99 -4.18
CA VAL A 64 -3.66 2.32 -4.46
C VAL A 64 -4.60 1.91 -3.34
N GLY A 65 -4.05 1.39 -2.24
CA GLY A 65 -4.82 0.86 -1.12
C GLY A 65 -5.03 -0.66 -1.22
N PRO A 66 -6.00 -1.18 -0.47
CA PRO A 66 -7.03 -0.46 0.29
C PRO A 66 -6.47 0.31 1.50
N GLY A 67 -7.18 1.36 1.90
CA GLY A 67 -6.77 2.19 3.02
C GLY A 67 -7.71 3.37 3.29
N PRO A 68 -7.39 4.21 4.29
CA PRO A 68 -8.20 5.39 4.63
C PRO A 68 -8.29 6.37 3.47
N PHE A 69 -9.50 6.83 3.19
CA PHE A 69 -9.86 7.68 2.06
C PHE A 69 -8.95 8.92 1.87
N THR A 70 -8.63 9.62 2.96
CA THR A 70 -7.80 10.83 2.90
C THR A 70 -6.36 10.48 2.55
N GLY A 71 -5.77 9.49 3.23
CA GLY A 71 -4.40 9.04 2.97
C GLY A 71 -4.23 8.61 1.53
N LEU A 72 -5.08 7.71 1.04
CA LEU A 72 -5.04 7.25 -0.37
C LEU A 72 -5.01 8.39 -1.38
N ARG A 73 -5.82 9.42 -1.18
CA ARG A 73 -5.88 10.55 -2.11
C ARG A 73 -4.62 11.39 -2.11
N VAL A 74 -4.00 11.59 -0.95
CA VAL A 74 -2.74 12.33 -0.86
C VAL A 74 -1.66 11.65 -1.71
N GLY A 75 -1.44 10.36 -1.54
CA GLY A 75 -0.46 9.60 -2.32
C GLY A 75 -0.77 9.61 -3.81
N LEU A 76 -2.01 9.27 -4.18
CA LEU A 76 -2.42 9.19 -5.58
C LEU A 76 -2.34 10.53 -6.32
N VAL A 77 -2.77 11.63 -5.70
CA VAL A 77 -2.68 12.96 -6.32
C VAL A 77 -1.22 13.37 -6.47
N THR A 78 -0.39 13.16 -5.43
CA THR A 78 1.05 13.44 -5.51
C THR A 78 1.71 12.64 -6.60
N ALA A 79 1.49 11.32 -6.65
CA ALA A 79 2.07 10.45 -7.68
C ALA A 79 1.69 10.88 -9.11
N ARG A 80 0.41 11.18 -9.34
CA ARG A 80 -0.08 11.66 -10.64
C ARG A 80 0.55 12.99 -11.04
N THR A 81 0.67 13.91 -10.09
CA THR A 81 1.27 15.22 -10.33
C THR A 81 2.75 15.09 -10.66
N LEU A 82 3.49 14.28 -9.90
CA LEU A 82 4.92 14.05 -10.14
C LEU A 82 5.16 13.32 -11.46
N ALA A 83 4.40 12.27 -11.76
CA ALA A 83 4.51 11.53 -13.01
C ALA A 83 4.28 12.45 -14.22
N LEU A 84 3.24 13.29 -14.16
CA LEU A 84 2.97 14.29 -15.21
C LEU A 84 4.10 15.32 -15.33
N ALA A 85 4.55 15.88 -14.21
CA ALA A 85 5.57 16.93 -14.20
C ALA A 85 6.96 16.43 -14.65
N TRP A 86 7.28 15.16 -14.41
CA TRP A 86 8.57 14.56 -14.75
C TRP A 86 8.54 13.75 -16.05
N GLY A 87 7.37 13.56 -16.66
CA GLY A 87 7.21 12.71 -17.85
C GLY A 87 7.41 11.22 -17.56
N ALA A 88 7.20 10.81 -16.31
CA ALA A 88 7.37 9.43 -15.86
C ALA A 88 6.11 8.59 -16.08
N ALA A 89 6.29 7.28 -16.30
CA ALA A 89 5.17 6.34 -16.32
C ALA A 89 4.59 6.16 -14.91
N LEU A 90 3.26 5.99 -14.80
CA LEU A 90 2.57 5.87 -13.52
C LEU A 90 1.93 4.49 -13.35
N HIS A 91 2.21 3.85 -12.20
CA HIS A 91 1.79 2.48 -11.90
C HIS A 91 1.09 2.41 -10.54
N GLY A 92 -0.04 1.71 -10.47
CA GLY A 92 -0.71 1.39 -9.21
C GLY A 92 -0.26 0.04 -8.67
N VAL A 93 -0.07 -0.05 -7.37
CA VAL A 93 0.23 -1.30 -6.65
C VAL A 93 -0.74 -1.44 -5.48
N CYS A 94 -1.34 -2.62 -5.31
CA CYS A 94 -2.14 -2.88 -4.12
C CYS A 94 -1.25 -2.86 -2.86
N SER A 95 -1.59 -2.04 -1.88
CA SER A 95 -0.78 -1.90 -0.66
C SER A 95 -0.69 -3.21 0.13
N LEU A 96 -1.71 -4.09 0.06
CA LEU A 96 -1.63 -5.41 0.67
C LEU A 96 -0.66 -6.33 -0.05
N ASP A 97 -0.46 -6.19 -1.37
CA ASP A 97 0.52 -6.97 -2.13
C ASP A 97 1.95 -6.60 -1.71
N ALA A 98 2.21 -5.30 -1.49
CA ALA A 98 3.50 -4.84 -0.97
C ALA A 98 3.78 -5.40 0.43
N LEU A 99 2.77 -5.39 1.31
CA LEU A 99 2.89 -5.96 2.66
C LEU A 99 3.08 -7.49 2.63
N ALA A 100 2.45 -8.18 1.68
CA ALA A 100 2.65 -9.62 1.47
C ALA A 100 4.08 -9.93 0.99
N ALA A 101 4.64 -9.13 0.07
CA ALA A 101 6.01 -9.25 -0.39
C ALA A 101 7.01 -9.00 0.76
N GLN A 102 6.77 -7.98 1.57
CA GLN A 102 7.53 -7.67 2.77
C GLN A 102 7.51 -8.84 3.76
N ALA A 103 6.35 -9.44 4.02
CA ALA A 103 6.18 -10.55 4.93
C ALA A 103 6.99 -11.78 4.52
N LEU A 104 6.98 -12.11 3.24
CA LEU A 104 7.78 -13.21 2.69
C LEU A 104 9.28 -12.92 2.80
N ALA A 105 9.72 -11.75 2.36
CA ALA A 105 11.13 -11.39 2.34
C ALA A 105 11.74 -11.32 3.75
N GLN A 106 10.95 -10.94 4.76
CA GLN A 106 11.39 -10.85 6.16
C GLN A 106 11.18 -12.15 6.95
N GLY A 107 10.67 -13.22 6.32
CA GLY A 107 10.42 -14.49 7.00
C GLY A 107 9.31 -14.45 8.05
N ALA A 108 8.42 -13.45 7.97
CA ALA A 108 7.29 -13.31 8.88
C ALA A 108 6.15 -14.31 8.59
N VAL A 109 6.18 -14.94 7.42
CA VAL A 109 5.26 -15.96 6.95
C VAL A 109 6.06 -17.10 6.29
N PRO A 110 5.48 -18.32 6.15
CA PRO A 110 6.15 -19.40 5.46
C PRO A 110 6.51 -19.03 4.01
N ALA A 111 7.73 -19.37 3.57
CA ALA A 111 8.19 -19.13 2.20
C ALA A 111 7.32 -19.85 1.15
N GLU A 112 6.82 -21.02 1.52
CA GLU A 112 5.84 -21.81 0.79
C GLU A 112 4.60 -21.99 1.67
N GLY A 113 3.40 -21.91 1.07
CA GLY A 113 2.15 -22.03 1.81
C GLY A 113 1.34 -20.73 1.84
N GLU A 114 0.19 -20.83 2.49
CA GLU A 114 -0.77 -19.74 2.50
C GLU A 114 -0.68 -18.90 3.77
N PHE A 115 -1.03 -17.63 3.64
CA PHE A 115 -1.09 -16.67 4.74
C PHE A 115 -2.10 -15.56 4.42
N LEU A 116 -2.42 -14.77 5.43
CA LEU A 116 -3.33 -13.63 5.32
C LEU A 116 -2.59 -12.32 5.61
N VAL A 117 -2.96 -11.30 4.87
CA VAL A 117 -2.64 -9.92 5.20
C VAL A 117 -3.90 -9.24 5.71
N ALA A 118 -3.81 -8.53 6.84
CA ALA A 118 -4.92 -7.77 7.38
C ALA A 118 -4.45 -6.39 7.85
N THR A 119 -5.05 -5.31 7.34
CA THR A 119 -4.79 -3.93 7.74
C THR A 119 -6.04 -3.29 8.35
N ASP A 120 -5.86 -2.18 9.07
CA ASP A 120 -6.99 -1.47 9.69
C ASP A 120 -7.90 -0.81 8.64
N ALA A 121 -9.15 -1.24 8.57
CA ALA A 121 -10.17 -0.61 7.72
C ALA A 121 -11.01 0.44 8.46
N ARG A 122 -10.63 0.77 9.72
CA ARG A 122 -11.44 1.56 10.63
C ARG A 122 -12.80 0.90 10.93
N ARG A 123 -13.61 1.49 11.81
CA ARG A 123 -14.99 1.04 12.13
C ARG A 123 -15.06 -0.41 12.62
N ARG A 124 -14.01 -0.90 13.27
CA ARG A 124 -13.88 -2.28 13.75
C ARG A 124 -13.92 -3.33 12.62
N GLU A 125 -13.36 -2.98 11.47
CA GLU A 125 -13.19 -3.86 10.32
C GLU A 125 -11.73 -3.88 9.87
N VAL A 126 -11.40 -4.87 9.05
CA VAL A 126 -10.08 -5.03 8.45
C VAL A 126 -10.19 -5.13 6.93
N HIS A 127 -9.22 -4.56 6.23
CA HIS A 127 -8.96 -4.92 4.85
C HIS A 127 -8.14 -6.21 4.89
N THR A 128 -8.55 -7.23 4.15
CA THR A 128 -7.85 -8.52 4.15
C THR A 128 -7.71 -9.09 2.77
N ALA A 129 -6.62 -9.83 2.55
CA ALA A 129 -6.41 -10.63 1.35
C ALA A 129 -5.64 -11.90 1.69
N ARG A 130 -5.88 -12.99 0.94
CA ARG A 130 -5.23 -14.29 1.08
C ARG A 130 -4.15 -14.43 0.03
N TYR A 131 -3.00 -14.87 0.45
CA TYR A 131 -1.82 -15.03 -0.38
C TYR A 131 -1.24 -16.43 -0.22
N ARG A 132 -0.47 -16.83 -1.22
CA ARG A 132 0.43 -17.97 -1.15
C ARG A 132 1.84 -17.50 -1.50
N GLY A 133 2.82 -17.90 -0.68
CA GLY A 133 4.24 -17.76 -0.99
C GLY A 133 4.67 -18.78 -2.03
N GLY A 134 5.55 -18.40 -2.92
CA GLY A 134 6.15 -19.30 -3.89
C GLY A 134 7.26 -18.59 -4.67
N GLY A 135 8.45 -19.18 -4.70
CA GLY A 135 9.60 -18.60 -5.41
C GLY A 135 10.02 -17.22 -4.92
N GLY A 136 9.79 -16.90 -3.64
CA GLY A 136 10.12 -15.61 -3.02
C GLY A 136 9.14 -14.48 -3.33
N ARG A 137 8.02 -14.74 -4.00
CA ARG A 137 6.99 -13.77 -4.34
C ARG A 137 5.62 -14.19 -3.85
N PRO A 138 4.76 -13.24 -3.43
CA PRO A 138 3.39 -13.56 -3.08
C PRO A 138 2.53 -13.73 -4.33
N VAL A 139 1.63 -14.69 -4.28
CA VAL A 139 0.52 -14.82 -5.24
C VAL A 139 -0.77 -14.57 -4.49
N ARG A 140 -1.53 -13.56 -4.87
CA ARG A 140 -2.81 -13.25 -4.26
C ARG A 140 -3.87 -14.26 -4.73
N LEU A 141 -4.47 -14.97 -3.79
CA LEU A 141 -5.47 -16.00 -4.04
C LEU A 141 -6.90 -15.46 -3.94
N ALA A 142 -7.15 -14.52 -3.02
CA ALA A 142 -8.46 -13.91 -2.79
C ALA A 142 -8.33 -12.50 -2.20
N GLY A 143 -9.34 -11.69 -2.38
CA GLY A 143 -9.40 -10.30 -1.92
C GLY A 143 -8.73 -9.31 -2.90
N PRO A 144 -8.51 -8.06 -2.47
CA PRO A 144 -8.77 -7.56 -1.12
C PRO A 144 -10.27 -7.35 -0.83
N ASP A 145 -10.66 -7.63 0.41
CA ASP A 145 -12.00 -7.45 0.95
C ASP A 145 -11.98 -6.58 2.20
N VAL A 146 -13.15 -6.07 2.61
CA VAL A 146 -13.36 -5.41 3.90
C VAL A 146 -14.40 -6.17 4.69
N VAL A 147 -14.01 -6.65 5.87
CA VAL A 147 -14.86 -7.51 6.72
C VAL A 147 -14.62 -7.25 8.20
N ALA A 148 -15.57 -7.68 9.03
CA ALA A 148 -15.31 -7.74 10.47
C ALA A 148 -14.17 -8.74 10.78
N PRO A 149 -13.30 -8.47 11.78
CA PRO A 149 -12.20 -9.39 12.11
C PRO A 149 -12.65 -10.82 12.39
N SER A 150 -13.81 -11.00 13.03
CA SER A 150 -14.40 -12.30 13.32
C SER A 150 -14.94 -13.06 12.09
N ALA A 151 -15.12 -12.37 10.97
CA ALA A 151 -15.56 -12.96 9.70
C ALA A 151 -14.39 -13.42 8.81
N VAL A 152 -13.14 -13.10 9.20
CA VAL A 152 -11.96 -13.54 8.46
C VAL A 152 -11.80 -15.05 8.62
N GLN A 153 -11.87 -15.78 7.51
CA GLN A 153 -11.64 -17.22 7.48
C GLN A 153 -10.15 -17.51 7.60
N ARG A 154 -9.70 -17.63 8.83
CA ARG A 154 -8.27 -17.75 9.15
C ARG A 154 -7.70 -19.13 8.88
N ASP A 155 -8.49 -20.21 9.09
CA ASP A 155 -8.11 -21.61 8.83
C ASP A 155 -6.74 -22.01 9.44
N GLY A 156 -6.36 -21.41 10.58
CA GLY A 156 -5.06 -21.63 11.21
C GLY A 156 -3.89 -20.88 10.55
N LEU A 157 -4.11 -20.12 9.50
CA LEU A 157 -3.08 -19.37 8.78
C LEU A 157 -2.48 -18.24 9.63
N THR A 158 -1.22 -17.92 9.37
CA THR A 158 -0.56 -16.73 9.90
C THR A 158 -1.19 -15.48 9.29
N VAL A 159 -1.48 -14.48 10.14
CA VAL A 159 -1.98 -13.17 9.73
C VAL A 159 -0.92 -12.12 10.00
N VAL A 160 -0.57 -11.33 9.00
CA VAL A 160 0.37 -10.22 9.12
C VAL A 160 -0.32 -8.88 8.86
N GLY A 161 0.26 -7.81 9.36
CA GLY A 161 -0.26 -6.45 9.23
C GLY A 161 -0.94 -5.95 10.50
N ARG A 162 -1.24 -4.67 10.54
CA ARG A 162 -1.77 -3.95 11.71
C ARG A 162 -3.10 -4.54 12.22
N GLY A 163 -3.89 -5.17 11.34
CA GLY A 163 -5.15 -5.82 11.73
C GLY A 163 -4.95 -6.88 12.80
N ALA A 164 -3.91 -7.71 12.69
CA ALA A 164 -3.58 -8.73 13.72
C ALA A 164 -3.24 -8.09 15.07
N ALA A 165 -2.53 -6.96 15.06
CA ALA A 165 -2.20 -6.24 16.30
C ALA A 165 -3.44 -5.60 16.97
N LEU A 166 -4.40 -5.14 16.18
CA LEU A 166 -5.63 -4.51 16.68
C LEU A 166 -6.67 -5.54 17.15
N TYR A 167 -6.67 -6.73 16.56
CA TYR A 167 -7.69 -7.76 16.83
C TYR A 167 -7.07 -9.14 17.08
N PRO A 168 -6.19 -9.29 18.10
CA PRO A 168 -5.47 -10.54 18.32
C PRO A 168 -6.37 -11.72 18.66
N ASP A 169 -7.51 -11.48 19.32
CA ASP A 169 -8.48 -12.53 19.66
C ASP A 169 -9.11 -13.18 18.41
N ALA A 170 -9.32 -12.40 17.37
CA ALA A 170 -9.92 -12.88 16.12
C ALA A 170 -8.87 -13.35 15.11
N LEU A 171 -7.77 -12.61 14.98
CA LEU A 171 -6.78 -12.80 13.93
C LEU A 171 -5.50 -13.52 14.39
N GLY A 172 -5.37 -13.78 15.70
CA GLY A 172 -4.21 -14.40 16.31
C GLY A 172 -3.09 -13.41 16.60
N PRO A 173 -1.95 -13.90 17.14
CA PRO A 173 -0.88 -13.04 17.59
C PRO A 173 -0.35 -12.15 16.46
N ALA A 174 -0.09 -10.89 16.80
CA ALA A 174 0.51 -9.95 15.86
C ALA A 174 1.93 -10.39 15.50
N GLY A 175 2.22 -10.41 14.20
CA GLY A 175 3.59 -10.46 13.69
C GLY A 175 4.30 -9.10 13.78
N PRO A 176 5.57 -9.03 13.41
CA PRO A 176 6.37 -7.81 13.49
C PRO A 176 5.96 -6.72 12.49
N LEU A 177 5.16 -7.06 11.50
CA LEU A 177 4.79 -6.18 10.39
C LEU A 177 3.47 -5.48 10.70
N ALA A 178 3.46 -4.16 10.61
CA ALA A 178 2.26 -3.35 10.80
C ALA A 178 1.84 -2.63 9.51
N ASP A 179 2.80 -2.04 8.81
CA ASP A 179 2.56 -1.10 7.71
C ASP A 179 3.48 -1.37 6.52
N VAL A 180 3.11 -0.85 5.35
CA VAL A 180 3.85 -0.99 4.10
C VAL A 180 5.21 -0.28 4.19
N ASP A 181 6.25 -0.98 3.77
CA ASP A 181 7.53 -0.41 3.39
C ASP A 181 7.55 -0.20 1.86
N ALA A 182 7.82 1.03 1.43
CA ALA A 182 7.79 1.40 0.01
C ALA A 182 8.88 0.71 -0.82
N GLY A 183 9.94 0.20 -0.21
CA GLY A 183 10.93 -0.62 -0.88
C GLY A 183 10.32 -1.91 -1.44
N PHE A 184 9.42 -2.54 -0.69
CA PHE A 184 8.69 -3.72 -1.18
C PHE A 184 7.59 -3.37 -2.17
N LEU A 185 6.97 -2.19 -2.06
CA LEU A 185 6.07 -1.68 -3.08
C LEU A 185 6.82 -1.46 -4.41
N ALA A 186 8.02 -0.86 -4.35
CA ALA A 186 8.90 -0.71 -5.50
C ALA A 186 9.28 -2.06 -6.10
N GLN A 187 9.63 -3.05 -5.27
CA GLN A 187 10.00 -4.40 -5.73
C GLN A 187 8.83 -5.08 -6.46
N VAL A 188 7.60 -4.99 -5.93
CA VAL A 188 6.40 -5.52 -6.60
C VAL A 188 6.20 -4.86 -7.95
N ALA A 189 6.33 -3.53 -8.03
CA ALA A 189 6.21 -2.81 -9.30
C ALA A 189 7.28 -3.22 -10.31
N VAL A 190 8.54 -3.29 -9.89
CA VAL A 190 9.67 -3.68 -10.75
C VAL A 190 9.53 -5.14 -11.22
N ASP A 191 9.08 -6.05 -10.36
CA ASP A 191 8.87 -7.45 -10.73
C ASP A 191 7.74 -7.59 -11.76
N ALA A 192 6.65 -6.86 -11.59
CA ALA A 192 5.55 -6.85 -12.52
C ALA A 192 5.95 -6.26 -13.89
N LEU A 193 6.68 -5.13 -13.91
CA LEU A 193 7.20 -4.51 -15.13
C LEU A 193 8.18 -5.41 -15.88
N ALA A 194 8.97 -6.18 -15.16
CA ALA A 194 9.91 -7.13 -15.73
C ALA A 194 9.31 -8.51 -16.06
N GLY A 195 8.01 -8.72 -15.83
CA GLY A 195 7.34 -10.01 -16.07
C GLY A 195 7.83 -11.16 -15.18
N ARG A 196 8.38 -10.85 -14.00
CA ARG A 196 8.95 -11.85 -13.08
C ARG A 196 7.91 -12.60 -12.24
N GLY A 197 6.62 -12.38 -12.50
CA GLY A 197 5.54 -12.97 -11.73
C GLY A 197 5.24 -12.21 -10.42
N GLY A 198 4.31 -12.75 -9.63
CA GLY A 198 3.77 -12.07 -8.44
C GLY A 198 2.51 -11.28 -8.74
N PRO A 199 2.11 -10.35 -7.86
CA PRO A 199 0.96 -9.49 -8.09
C PRO A 199 1.17 -8.56 -9.28
N GLY A 200 0.10 -8.35 -10.07
CA GLY A 200 0.14 -7.45 -11.22
C GLY A 200 -0.02 -5.98 -10.83
N LEU A 201 0.34 -5.09 -11.77
CA LEU A 201 0.06 -3.66 -11.64
C LEU A 201 -1.43 -3.39 -11.80
N LEU A 202 -1.87 -2.33 -11.16
CA LEU A 202 -3.23 -1.80 -11.22
C LEU A 202 -3.21 -0.40 -11.85
N PRO A 203 -4.36 0.10 -12.33
CA PRO A 203 -4.50 1.53 -12.58
C PRO A 203 -4.18 2.33 -11.30
N ALA A 204 -3.54 3.49 -11.44
CA ALA A 204 -3.26 4.38 -10.32
C ALA A 204 -4.54 5.10 -9.87
N GLU A 205 -5.53 4.34 -9.45
CA GLU A 205 -6.84 4.76 -8.98
C GLU A 205 -7.11 4.18 -7.60
N PRO A 206 -7.87 4.91 -6.74
CA PRO A 206 -8.12 4.43 -5.40
C PRO A 206 -8.88 3.12 -5.40
N LEU A 207 -8.37 2.11 -4.72
CA LEU A 207 -9.05 0.84 -4.52
C LEU A 207 -10.05 0.97 -3.35
N TYR A 208 -11.22 1.53 -3.66
CA TYR A 208 -12.30 1.68 -2.68
C TYR A 208 -13.08 0.37 -2.54
N LEU A 209 -12.95 -0.28 -1.40
CA LEU A 209 -13.71 -1.49 -1.05
C LEU A 209 -15.05 -1.18 -0.38
N ARG A 210 -15.26 0.08 0.02
CA ARG A 210 -16.52 0.59 0.54
C ARG A 210 -17.07 1.68 -0.36
N ARG A 211 -18.40 1.74 -0.45
CA ARG A 211 -19.06 2.93 -1.00
C ARG A 211 -18.86 4.09 -0.03
N PRO A 212 -18.64 5.33 -0.52
CA PRO A 212 -18.65 6.51 0.33
C PRO A 212 -19.99 6.62 1.08
N ASP A 213 -19.94 7.00 2.36
CA ASP A 213 -21.14 7.23 3.18
C ASP A 213 -21.85 8.55 2.84
N ALA A 214 -21.59 9.14 1.68
CA ALA A 214 -22.27 10.34 1.24
C ALA A 214 -23.75 10.00 1.00
N THR A 215 -24.60 10.37 1.96
CA THR A 215 -26.04 10.51 1.74
C THR A 215 -26.24 11.68 0.78
N GLU A 216 -27.07 11.47 -0.25
CA GLU A 216 -27.49 12.60 -1.09
C GLU A 216 -28.05 13.71 -0.21
N PRO A 217 -27.71 14.99 -0.45
CA PRO A 217 -28.26 16.08 0.30
C PRO A 217 -29.79 16.03 0.19
N GLY A 218 -30.48 15.89 1.32
CA GLY A 218 -31.92 15.95 1.36
C GLY A 218 -32.42 17.26 0.71
N ALA A 219 -33.62 17.23 0.16
CA ALA A 219 -34.21 18.36 -0.53
C ALA A 219 -33.97 19.68 0.24
N ARG A 220 -33.42 20.69 -0.45
CA ARG A 220 -33.15 22.01 0.12
C ARG A 220 -34.44 22.53 0.76
N LYS A 221 -34.40 22.86 2.07
CA LYS A 221 -35.49 23.61 2.72
C LYS A 221 -35.73 24.89 1.90
N ARG A 222 -36.97 25.05 1.39
CA ARG A 222 -37.38 26.30 0.81
C ARG A 222 -37.31 27.36 1.91
N VAL A 223 -36.50 28.37 1.72
CA VAL A 223 -36.55 29.60 2.52
C VAL A 223 -37.80 30.33 2.05
N THR A 224 -38.84 30.30 2.85
CA THR A 224 -39.99 31.20 2.69
C THR A 224 -39.54 32.58 3.09
N ALA A 225 -39.63 33.53 2.14
CA ALA A 225 -39.46 34.96 2.37
C ALA A 225 -40.54 35.51 3.27
#